data_986c37b3e4202018984bed8e64eb4e5c
#
_entry.id   986c37b3e4202018984bed8e64eb4e5c
#
_cell.length_a   1.000
_cell.length_b   1.000
_cell.length_c   1.000
_cell.angle_alpha   90.00
_cell.angle_beta   90.00
_cell.angle_gamma   90.00
#
_symmetry.space_group_name_H-M   'P 1'
#
loop_
_entity.id
_entity.type
_entity.pdbx_description
1 polymer ?
#
loop_
_entity_poly.entity_id
_entity_poly.type
_entity_poly.pdbx_seq_one_letter_code
_entity_poly.pdbx_strand_id
1 'polypeptide(L)'
;IGMKVFMADKSVEKPNLEIPTTEYNFIQKFIGCTNNSEFITMDAWVKSSDIDNNSDLLLQMDIEGSEYNSIINMSDELLNRFRIIVIEFHSLQDLWQPRFFDFASLAFNKISQSHTCVHIHPNNEDGIDKRLGIEIPRTAEFTFLRNDRIKFKAQAKQFPHLLDNDNSTKCHVSLPLNWYDEN
;
A
#
# COMPACT_ATOMS: atom_id res chain seq x y z
N ILE A 1 0.82 -1.80 23.11
CA ILE A 1 0.80 -0.52 22.41
C ILE A 1 -0.67 -0.28 22.07
N GLY A 2 -1.31 0.68 22.76
CA GLY A 2 -2.75 0.92 22.64
C GLY A 2 -3.09 1.71 21.36
N MET A 3 -2.93 1.12 20.17
CA MET A 3 -3.39 1.70 18.92
C MET A 3 -4.86 1.30 18.69
N LYS A 4 -5.69 2.26 18.27
CA LYS A 4 -7.02 1.96 17.74
C LYS A 4 -6.86 1.38 16.34
N VAL A 5 -7.61 0.32 16.04
CA VAL A 5 -7.60 -0.35 14.73
C VAL A 5 -8.94 -0.08 14.02
N PHE A 6 -8.86 0.30 12.76
CA PHE A 6 -10.02 0.52 11.89
C PHE A 6 -9.85 -0.38 10.67
N MET A 7 -10.89 -1.13 10.32
CA MET A 7 -10.87 -2.08 9.20
C MET A 7 -12.06 -1.83 8.28
N ALA A 8 -11.85 -1.98 6.99
CA ALA A 8 -12.87 -1.91 5.96
C ALA A 8 -12.71 -3.10 5.01
N ASP A 9 -13.73 -3.92 4.89
CA ASP A 9 -13.77 -5.01 3.93
C ASP A 9 -15.25 -5.37 3.66
N LYS A 10 -15.62 -5.40 2.38
CA LYS A 10 -16.99 -5.77 1.97
C LYS A 10 -17.15 -7.28 1.78
N SER A 11 -16.05 -8.00 1.52
CA SER A 11 -16.06 -9.41 1.15
C SER A 11 -16.40 -10.33 2.34
N VAL A 12 -16.23 -9.85 3.57
CA VAL A 12 -16.51 -10.60 4.80
C VAL A 12 -17.57 -9.90 5.66
N GLU A 13 -18.34 -10.68 6.40
CA GLU A 13 -19.34 -10.11 7.34
C GLU A 13 -18.68 -9.53 8.59
N LYS A 14 -17.56 -10.11 9.03
CA LYS A 14 -16.78 -9.68 10.18
C LYS A 14 -15.34 -10.15 10.07
N PRO A 15 -14.39 -9.44 10.72
CA PRO A 15 -13.02 -9.91 10.81
C PRO A 15 -12.93 -11.23 11.59
N ASN A 16 -12.08 -12.13 11.13
CA ASN A 16 -11.77 -13.38 11.86
C ASN A 16 -10.57 -13.14 12.79
N LEU A 17 -10.80 -12.45 13.90
CA LEU A 17 -9.76 -12.09 14.86
C LEU A 17 -10.06 -12.69 16.23
N GLU A 18 -9.00 -13.11 16.93
CA GLU A 18 -9.07 -13.62 18.32
C GLU A 18 -9.04 -12.49 19.38
N ILE A 19 -9.20 -11.22 18.96
CA ILE A 19 -9.21 -10.04 19.83
C ILE A 19 -10.65 -9.57 20.10
N PRO A 20 -10.93 -8.94 21.27
CA PRO A 20 -12.25 -8.40 21.57
C PRO A 20 -12.71 -7.36 20.55
N THR A 21 -14.01 -7.36 20.23
CA THR A 21 -14.62 -6.38 19.31
C THR A 21 -14.53 -4.93 19.80
N THR A 22 -14.20 -4.71 21.06
CA THR A 22 -13.95 -3.38 21.64
C THR A 22 -12.59 -2.79 21.25
N GLU A 23 -11.69 -3.60 20.70
CA GLU A 23 -10.34 -3.16 20.32
C GLU A 23 -10.21 -2.75 18.86
N TYR A 24 -11.25 -2.94 18.04
CA TYR A 24 -11.27 -2.53 16.65
C TYR A 24 -12.62 -1.98 16.21
N ASN A 25 -12.60 -1.21 15.12
CA ASN A 25 -13.80 -0.80 14.39
C ASN A 25 -13.78 -1.45 13.00
N PHE A 26 -14.90 -2.02 12.59
CA PHE A 26 -15.05 -2.65 11.29
C PHE A 26 -16.23 -2.05 10.53
N ILE A 27 -16.03 -1.79 9.24
CA ILE A 27 -17.11 -1.44 8.32
C ILE A 27 -17.13 -2.43 7.15
N GLN A 28 -18.31 -2.92 6.81
CA GLN A 28 -18.51 -3.83 5.68
C GLN A 28 -18.69 -3.03 4.38
N LYS A 29 -17.61 -2.42 3.90
CA LYS A 29 -17.56 -1.65 2.65
C LYS A 29 -16.23 -1.86 1.93
N PHE A 30 -16.26 -1.76 0.60
CA PHE A 30 -15.05 -1.61 -0.19
C PHE A 30 -14.51 -0.18 -0.08
N ILE A 31 -13.19 -0.04 -0.05
CA ILE A 31 -12.54 1.25 -0.26
C ILE A 31 -12.57 1.57 -1.76
N GLY A 32 -12.90 2.80 -2.11
CA GLY A 32 -13.00 3.22 -3.51
C GLY A 32 -13.09 4.73 -3.67
N CYS A 33 -13.56 5.18 -4.84
CA CYS A 33 -13.62 6.61 -5.21
C CYS A 33 -15.01 7.25 -5.01
N THR A 34 -15.99 6.50 -4.52
CA THR A 34 -17.37 6.96 -4.33
C THR A 34 -17.90 6.55 -2.97
N ASN A 35 -18.93 7.27 -2.50
CA ASN A 35 -19.62 6.94 -1.25
C ASN A 35 -21.04 6.48 -1.58
N ASN A 36 -21.32 5.20 -1.31
CA ASN A 36 -22.67 4.60 -1.49
C ASN A 36 -22.86 3.44 -0.49
N SER A 37 -23.82 2.54 -0.76
CA SER A 37 -24.08 1.39 0.12
C SER A 37 -22.92 0.39 0.16
N GLU A 38 -22.12 0.27 -0.90
CA GLU A 38 -21.04 -0.72 -1.01
C GLU A 38 -19.64 -0.15 -0.88
N PHE A 39 -19.45 1.11 -1.26
CA PHE A 39 -18.16 1.80 -1.30
C PHE A 39 -18.08 2.97 -0.34
N ILE A 40 -16.87 3.24 0.14
CA ILE A 40 -16.52 4.44 0.91
C ILE A 40 -15.15 4.95 0.45
N THR A 41 -15.01 6.27 0.35
CA THR A 41 -13.70 6.88 0.10
C THR A 41 -12.86 6.89 1.38
N MET A 42 -11.53 6.90 1.24
CA MET A 42 -10.60 6.99 2.38
C MET A 42 -10.91 8.21 3.27
N ASP A 43 -11.15 9.38 2.67
CA ASP A 43 -11.48 10.61 3.40
C ASP A 43 -12.78 10.48 4.18
N ALA A 44 -13.81 9.92 3.57
CA ALA A 44 -15.10 9.73 4.26
C ALA A 44 -14.98 8.70 5.39
N TRP A 45 -14.22 7.62 5.18
CA TRP A 45 -13.99 6.62 6.21
C TRP A 45 -13.26 7.17 7.41
N VAL A 46 -12.11 7.83 7.21
CA VAL A 46 -11.36 8.46 8.31
C VAL A 46 -12.17 9.54 9.01
N LYS A 47 -12.92 10.36 8.27
CA LYS A 47 -13.81 11.38 8.83
C LYS A 47 -14.94 10.81 9.69
N SER A 48 -15.48 9.64 9.30
CA SER A 48 -16.55 8.96 10.06
C SER A 48 -16.02 8.18 11.27
N SER A 49 -14.71 7.97 11.34
CA SER A 49 -14.06 7.26 12.44
C SER A 49 -13.73 8.24 13.57
N ASP A 50 -13.83 7.78 14.80
CA ASP A 50 -13.48 8.59 16.00
C ASP A 50 -11.95 8.64 16.17
N ILE A 51 -11.28 9.30 15.22
CA ILE A 51 -9.84 9.48 15.16
C ILE A 51 -9.52 10.95 15.45
N ASP A 52 -8.62 11.20 16.41
CA ASP A 52 -8.09 12.53 16.65
C ASP A 52 -7.42 13.08 15.38
N ASN A 53 -7.86 14.27 14.95
CA ASN A 53 -7.36 14.90 13.73
C ASN A 53 -5.86 15.22 13.75
N ASN A 54 -5.24 15.28 14.92
CA ASN A 54 -3.80 15.55 15.08
C ASN A 54 -2.96 14.28 15.19
N SER A 55 -3.58 13.09 15.22
CA SER A 55 -2.86 11.85 15.34
C SER A 55 -2.18 11.46 14.03
N ASP A 56 -0.93 10.99 14.13
CA ASP A 56 -0.30 10.23 13.04
C ASP A 56 -1.07 8.91 12.82
N LEU A 57 -1.26 8.54 11.56
CA LEU A 57 -1.91 7.32 11.14
C LEU A 57 -0.91 6.33 10.54
N LEU A 58 -1.27 5.05 10.56
CA LEU A 58 -0.65 4.00 9.75
C LEU A 58 -1.73 3.47 8.80
N LEU A 59 -1.41 3.40 7.52
CA LEU A 59 -2.23 2.74 6.52
C LEU A 59 -1.61 1.39 6.15
N GLN A 60 -2.42 0.33 6.17
CA GLN A 60 -2.17 -0.89 5.41
C GLN A 60 -3.29 -1.03 4.39
N MET A 61 -2.94 -1.22 3.12
CA MET A 61 -3.90 -1.32 2.02
C MET A 61 -3.50 -2.47 1.10
N ASP A 62 -4.43 -3.39 0.95
CA ASP A 62 -4.41 -4.49 -0.01
C ASP A 62 -5.86 -4.66 -0.45
N ILE A 63 -6.20 -4.14 -1.62
CA ILE A 63 -7.58 -4.02 -2.13
C ILE A 63 -7.71 -4.47 -3.59
N GLU A 64 -6.87 -5.41 -3.98
CA GLU A 64 -7.00 -6.21 -5.20
C GLU A 64 -7.10 -5.37 -6.49
N GLY A 65 -6.21 -4.36 -6.64
CA GLY A 65 -6.08 -3.53 -7.85
C GLY A 65 -6.78 -2.17 -7.79
N SER A 66 -7.44 -1.83 -6.68
CA SER A 66 -8.07 -0.52 -6.48
C SER A 66 -7.16 0.50 -5.77
N GLU A 67 -5.91 0.16 -5.48
CA GLU A 67 -4.95 0.98 -4.73
C GLU A 67 -4.67 2.31 -5.43
N TYR A 68 -4.39 2.26 -6.74
CA TYR A 68 -4.08 3.46 -7.55
C TYR A 68 -5.21 4.47 -7.49
N ASN A 69 -6.44 4.03 -7.76
CA ASN A 69 -7.62 4.89 -7.72
C ASN A 69 -7.84 5.48 -6.33
N SER A 70 -7.69 4.68 -5.29
CA SER A 70 -7.89 5.10 -3.89
C SER A 70 -6.86 6.16 -3.48
N ILE A 71 -5.59 5.99 -3.87
CA ILE A 71 -4.54 6.98 -3.62
C ILE A 71 -4.78 8.28 -4.42
N ILE A 72 -5.12 8.18 -5.70
CA ILE A 72 -5.39 9.36 -6.54
C ILE A 72 -6.57 10.17 -5.97
N ASN A 73 -7.61 9.48 -5.52
CA ASN A 73 -8.83 10.10 -4.97
C ASN A 73 -8.66 10.67 -3.56
N MET A 74 -7.74 10.14 -2.75
CA MET A 74 -7.48 10.59 -1.38
C MET A 74 -7.05 12.07 -1.36
N SER A 75 -7.50 12.86 -0.39
CA SER A 75 -7.00 14.23 -0.24
C SER A 75 -5.53 14.26 0.20
N ASP A 76 -4.81 15.31 -0.19
CA ASP A 76 -3.41 15.50 0.24
C ASP A 76 -3.34 15.73 1.76
N GLU A 77 -4.36 16.32 2.35
CA GLU A 77 -4.48 16.51 3.80
C GLU A 77 -4.51 15.15 4.51
N LEU A 78 -5.35 14.21 4.06
CA LEU A 78 -5.39 12.87 4.63
C LEU A 78 -4.10 12.10 4.38
N LEU A 79 -3.57 12.15 3.14
CA LEU A 79 -2.32 11.48 2.79
C LEU A 79 -1.18 11.91 3.72
N ASN A 80 -1.08 13.21 4.03
CA ASN A 80 -0.08 13.76 4.93
C ASN A 80 -0.27 13.36 6.41
N ARG A 81 -1.41 12.81 6.81
CA ARG A 81 -1.60 12.25 8.16
C ARG A 81 -0.99 10.87 8.33
N PHE A 82 -0.80 10.12 7.25
CA PHE A 82 -0.16 8.81 7.35
C PHE A 82 1.34 8.97 7.60
N ARG A 83 1.81 8.49 8.75
CA ARG A 83 3.23 8.41 9.06
C ARG A 83 3.91 7.28 8.28
N ILE A 84 3.22 6.17 8.16
CA ILE A 84 3.66 4.97 7.45
C ILE A 84 2.51 4.52 6.56
N ILE A 85 2.84 4.16 5.33
CA ILE A 85 1.91 3.59 4.36
C ILE A 85 2.51 2.27 3.88
N VAL A 86 1.77 1.18 4.04
CA VAL A 86 2.09 -0.14 3.51
C VAL A 86 1.00 -0.47 2.50
N ILE A 87 1.38 -0.63 1.24
CA ILE A 87 0.44 -0.90 0.15
C ILE A 87 0.94 -2.07 -0.67
N GLU A 88 0.09 -3.08 -0.88
CA GLU A 88 0.31 -4.06 -1.92
C GLU A 88 -0.25 -3.54 -3.24
N PHE A 89 0.64 -3.23 -4.19
CA PHE A 89 0.25 -2.80 -5.53
C PHE A 89 0.13 -4.00 -6.46
N HIS A 90 -1.04 -4.15 -7.06
CA HIS A 90 -1.37 -5.17 -8.04
C HIS A 90 -1.17 -4.69 -9.47
N SER A 91 -1.11 -5.65 -10.41
CA SER A 91 -1.04 -5.36 -11.85
C SER A 91 0.21 -4.57 -12.29
N LEU A 92 1.32 -4.67 -11.55
CA LEU A 92 2.56 -3.96 -11.91
C LEU A 92 3.11 -4.37 -13.29
N GLN A 93 2.82 -5.59 -13.78
CA GLN A 93 3.16 -6.00 -15.16
C GLN A 93 2.47 -5.14 -16.24
N ASP A 94 1.37 -4.46 -15.90
CA ASP A 94 0.67 -3.59 -16.83
C ASP A 94 1.36 -2.22 -17.01
N LEU A 95 2.42 -1.92 -16.23
CA LEU A 95 3.29 -0.76 -16.46
C LEU A 95 3.92 -0.75 -17.86
N TRP A 96 3.97 -1.89 -18.57
CA TRP A 96 4.35 -1.95 -19.98
C TRP A 96 3.32 -1.29 -20.93
N GLN A 97 2.10 -1.05 -20.47
CA GLN A 97 1.04 -0.41 -21.24
C GLN A 97 1.09 1.10 -20.96
N PRO A 98 1.28 1.97 -21.97
CA PRO A 98 1.43 3.42 -21.75
C PRO A 98 0.30 4.03 -20.94
N ARG A 99 -0.96 3.64 -21.20
CA ARG A 99 -2.11 4.17 -20.46
C ARG A 99 -2.11 3.79 -18.98
N PHE A 100 -1.71 2.54 -18.68
CA PHE A 100 -1.61 2.11 -17.29
C PHE A 100 -0.41 2.75 -16.60
N PHE A 101 0.72 2.90 -17.30
CA PHE A 101 1.89 3.62 -16.79
C PHE A 101 1.55 5.06 -16.41
N ASP A 102 0.87 5.80 -17.29
CA ASP A 102 0.42 7.17 -17.01
C ASP A 102 -0.50 7.20 -15.77
N PHE A 103 -1.45 6.29 -15.70
CA PHE A 103 -2.38 6.18 -14.58
C PHE A 103 -1.66 5.83 -13.26
N ALA A 104 -0.84 4.79 -13.24
CA ALA A 104 -0.09 4.37 -12.05
C ALA A 104 0.87 5.47 -11.58
N SER A 105 1.50 6.17 -12.52
CA SER A 105 2.40 7.29 -12.24
C SER A 105 1.72 8.40 -11.44
N LEU A 106 0.43 8.66 -11.62
CA LEU A 106 -0.31 9.64 -10.82
C LEU A 106 -0.33 9.25 -9.33
N ALA A 107 -0.56 7.96 -9.02
CA ALA A 107 -0.58 7.48 -7.64
C ALA A 107 0.82 7.53 -7.00
N PHE A 108 1.84 7.01 -7.68
CA PHE A 108 3.22 7.04 -7.17
C PHE A 108 3.75 8.47 -7.00
N ASN A 109 3.52 9.34 -7.98
CA ASN A 109 3.92 10.75 -7.89
C ASN A 109 3.25 11.45 -6.71
N LYS A 110 1.97 11.17 -6.48
CA LYS A 110 1.23 11.75 -5.35
C LYS A 110 1.81 11.34 -4.01
N ILE A 111 2.07 10.05 -3.79
CA ILE A 111 2.71 9.57 -2.57
C ILE A 111 4.10 10.20 -2.39
N SER A 112 4.88 10.24 -3.47
CA SER A 112 6.28 10.72 -3.45
C SER A 112 6.43 12.20 -3.11
N GLN A 113 5.37 12.99 -3.17
CA GLN A 113 5.41 14.41 -2.74
C GLN A 113 5.66 14.54 -1.24
N SER A 114 5.15 13.61 -0.43
CA SER A 114 5.21 13.68 1.03
C SER A 114 5.87 12.48 1.69
N HIS A 115 6.09 11.39 0.97
CA HIS A 115 6.66 10.14 1.48
C HIS A 115 7.82 9.65 0.61
N THR A 116 8.70 8.88 1.23
CA THR A 116 9.79 8.16 0.53
C THR A 116 9.52 6.67 0.65
N CYS A 117 9.64 5.93 -0.46
CA CYS A 117 9.66 4.48 -0.43
C CYS A 117 10.91 4.02 0.33
N VAL A 118 10.72 3.21 1.37
CA VAL A 118 11.78 2.72 2.25
C VAL A 118 11.96 1.21 2.18
N HIS A 119 10.97 0.49 1.62
CA HIS A 119 11.04 -0.95 1.42
C HIS A 119 10.12 -1.39 0.28
N ILE A 120 10.51 -2.45 -0.43
CA ILE A 120 9.71 -3.13 -1.44
C ILE A 120 9.89 -4.63 -1.25
N HIS A 121 8.77 -5.36 -1.17
CA HIS A 121 8.75 -6.81 -1.07
C HIS A 121 7.87 -7.40 -2.18
N PRO A 122 8.46 -8.13 -3.17
CA PRO A 122 7.68 -8.80 -4.20
C PRO A 122 6.82 -9.93 -3.63
N ASN A 123 5.58 -10.02 -4.07
CA ASN A 123 4.71 -11.15 -3.74
C ASN A 123 5.08 -12.35 -4.63
N ASN A 124 5.50 -13.47 -4.01
CA ASN A 124 5.93 -14.67 -4.74
C ASN A 124 4.77 -15.51 -5.28
N GLU A 125 3.52 -15.17 -4.95
CA GLU A 125 2.33 -15.85 -5.50
C GLU A 125 2.17 -15.55 -6.99
N ASP A 126 2.41 -14.30 -7.42
CA ASP A 126 2.13 -13.82 -8.78
C ASP A 126 3.34 -13.87 -9.72
N GLY A 127 4.55 -13.91 -9.16
CA GLY A 127 5.80 -14.01 -9.92
C GLY A 127 6.23 -12.71 -10.59
N ILE A 128 7.07 -12.84 -11.63
CA ILE A 128 7.73 -11.71 -12.34
C ILE A 128 7.34 -11.73 -13.81
N ASP A 129 7.07 -10.55 -14.39
CA ASP A 129 7.02 -10.32 -15.83
C ASP A 129 8.37 -9.76 -16.32
N LYS A 130 8.87 -10.26 -17.46
CA LYS A 130 10.17 -9.86 -18.01
C LYS A 130 10.05 -9.44 -19.46
N ARG A 131 10.46 -8.20 -19.77
CA ARG A 131 10.49 -7.67 -21.13
C ARG A 131 11.73 -6.82 -21.36
N LEU A 132 12.38 -6.98 -22.49
CA LEU A 132 13.54 -6.18 -22.90
C LEU A 132 14.66 -6.08 -21.84
N GLY A 133 14.83 -7.11 -21.02
CA GLY A 133 15.82 -7.14 -19.96
C GLY A 133 15.40 -6.46 -18.65
N ILE A 134 14.21 -5.88 -18.60
CA ILE A 134 13.62 -5.32 -17.38
C ILE A 134 12.69 -6.36 -16.77
N GLU A 135 12.78 -6.53 -15.46
CA GLU A 135 11.94 -7.44 -14.68
C GLU A 135 11.02 -6.63 -13.76
N ILE A 136 9.72 -6.98 -13.76
CA ILE A 136 8.70 -6.34 -12.93
C ILE A 136 7.97 -7.43 -12.15
N PRO A 137 7.98 -7.43 -10.80
CA PRO A 137 7.08 -8.24 -10.00
C PRO A 137 5.64 -7.89 -10.37
N ARG A 138 4.76 -8.89 -10.50
CA ARG A 138 3.36 -8.62 -10.87
C ARG A 138 2.59 -7.96 -9.74
N THR A 139 2.94 -8.34 -8.52
CA THR A 139 2.42 -7.78 -7.28
C THR A 139 3.57 -7.57 -6.32
N ALA A 140 3.57 -6.45 -5.60
CA ALA A 140 4.57 -6.19 -4.58
C ALA A 140 4.01 -5.26 -3.50
N GLU A 141 4.44 -5.49 -2.26
CA GLU A 141 4.20 -4.62 -1.13
C GLU A 141 5.24 -3.50 -1.09
N PHE A 142 4.78 -2.26 -0.97
CA PHE A 142 5.60 -1.07 -0.83
C PHE A 142 5.38 -0.45 0.53
N THR A 143 6.46 -0.15 1.24
CA THR A 143 6.42 0.63 2.47
C THR A 143 6.95 2.03 2.22
N PHE A 144 6.14 3.03 2.57
CA PHE A 144 6.51 4.44 2.48
C PHE A 144 6.56 5.05 3.88
N LEU A 145 7.56 5.89 4.13
CA LEU A 145 7.70 6.68 5.34
C LEU A 145 7.58 8.16 5.03
N ARG A 146 6.76 8.88 5.81
CA ARG A 146 6.59 10.33 5.64
C ARG A 146 7.93 11.07 5.82
N ASN A 147 8.20 12.01 4.92
CA ASN A 147 9.50 12.66 4.78
C ASN A 147 9.98 13.37 6.03
N ASP A 148 9.08 13.94 6.85
CA ASP A 148 9.39 14.59 8.12
C ASP A 148 9.91 13.61 9.21
N ARG A 149 9.75 12.30 8.99
CA ARG A 149 10.20 11.24 9.90
C ARG A 149 11.54 10.63 9.50
N ILE A 150 12.08 11.01 8.36
CA ILE A 150 13.35 10.50 7.85
C ILE A 150 14.50 11.34 8.42
N LYS A 151 15.39 10.71 9.19
CA LYS A 151 16.56 11.36 9.77
C LYS A 151 17.77 11.33 8.84
N PHE A 152 17.90 10.27 8.03
CA PHE A 152 18.95 10.12 7.03
C PHE A 152 18.43 9.19 5.94
N LYS A 153 18.99 9.31 4.73
CA LYS A 153 18.69 8.44 3.59
C LYS A 153 19.97 7.70 3.19
N ALA A 154 19.82 6.40 2.94
CA ALA A 154 20.84 5.59 2.32
C ALA A 154 20.14 4.63 1.36
N GLN A 155 20.75 4.40 0.22
CA GLN A 155 20.25 3.43 -0.75
C GLN A 155 20.37 2.02 -0.18
N ALA A 156 19.30 1.23 -0.34
CA ALA A 156 19.35 -0.20 0.00
C ALA A 156 20.33 -0.91 -0.94
N LYS A 157 21.15 -1.80 -0.38
CA LYS A 157 22.18 -2.53 -1.15
C LYS A 157 21.87 -3.99 -1.32
N GLN A 158 20.87 -4.50 -0.63
CA GLN A 158 20.53 -5.92 -0.61
C GLN A 158 19.06 -6.14 -0.33
N PHE A 159 18.46 -7.02 -1.10
CA PHE A 159 17.15 -7.62 -0.88
C PHE A 159 17.29 -9.16 -0.98
N PRO A 160 16.40 -9.94 -0.33
CA PRO A 160 15.38 -9.49 0.61
C PRO A 160 15.96 -8.99 1.92
N HIS A 161 15.16 -8.25 2.70
CA HIS A 161 15.49 -7.91 4.08
C HIS A 161 15.35 -9.15 4.98
N LEU A 162 16.06 -9.20 6.10
CA LEU A 162 16.03 -10.36 7.02
C LEU A 162 14.65 -10.66 7.63
N LEU A 163 13.75 -9.69 7.61
CA LEU A 163 12.37 -9.83 8.11
C LEU A 163 11.36 -10.16 7.01
N ASP A 164 11.79 -10.20 5.76
CA ASP A 164 10.90 -10.55 4.66
C ASP A 164 10.62 -12.05 4.69
N ASN A 165 9.37 -12.39 4.45
CA ASN A 165 8.91 -13.76 4.35
C ASN A 165 8.09 -13.91 3.06
N ASP A 166 8.21 -15.05 2.41
CA ASP A 166 7.41 -15.36 1.23
C ASP A 166 5.92 -15.44 1.60
N ASN A 167 5.07 -14.91 0.73
CA ASN A 167 3.61 -14.90 0.90
C ASN A 167 3.02 -16.32 0.71
N SER A 168 3.69 -17.19 -0.05
CA SER A 168 3.21 -18.52 -0.38
C SER A 168 4.35 -19.54 -0.43
N THR A 169 4.00 -20.80 -0.65
CA THR A 169 4.96 -21.92 -0.83
C THR A 169 5.57 -21.99 -2.24
N LYS A 170 5.26 -21.05 -3.14
CA LYS A 170 5.88 -20.96 -4.46
C LYS A 170 7.34 -20.50 -4.35
N CYS A 171 8.07 -20.60 -5.46
CA CYS A 171 9.46 -20.17 -5.50
C CYS A 171 9.61 -18.71 -5.05
N HIS A 172 10.62 -18.46 -4.24
CA HIS A 172 10.99 -17.12 -3.82
C HIS A 172 11.17 -16.16 -5.01
N VAL A 173 10.68 -14.94 -4.88
CA VAL A 173 10.84 -13.86 -5.86
C VAL A 173 11.67 -12.75 -5.22
N SER A 174 12.93 -12.60 -5.68
CA SER A 174 13.78 -11.50 -5.25
C SER A 174 13.39 -10.21 -5.97
N LEU A 175 13.52 -9.06 -5.29
CA LEU A 175 13.38 -7.77 -5.94
C LEU A 175 14.45 -7.64 -7.03
N PRO A 176 14.09 -7.37 -8.30
CA PRO A 176 15.07 -7.25 -9.38
C PRO A 176 16.03 -6.08 -9.16
N LEU A 177 17.30 -6.23 -9.56
CA LEU A 177 18.36 -5.24 -9.35
C LEU A 177 18.01 -3.85 -9.87
N ASN A 178 17.32 -3.76 -11.01
CA ASN A 178 16.92 -2.49 -11.61
C ASN A 178 15.93 -1.65 -10.74
N TRP A 179 15.47 -2.20 -9.62
CA TRP A 179 14.57 -1.48 -8.69
C TRP A 179 15.34 -0.75 -7.58
N TYR A 180 16.60 -1.09 -7.35
CA TYR A 180 17.37 -0.53 -6.23
C TYR A 180 18.86 -0.30 -6.53
N ASP A 181 19.37 -0.74 -7.65
CA ASP A 181 20.76 -0.51 -8.08
C ASP A 181 20.77 0.38 -9.34
N GLU A 182 21.45 1.54 -9.25
CA GLU A 182 21.57 2.55 -10.31
C GLU A 182 22.86 2.34 -11.13
N ASN A 183 23.34 1.11 -11.37
CA ASN A 183 24.49 0.87 -12.24
C ASN A 183 24.20 1.07 -13.72
#